data_8640249d19b344abc0ff2994b4c4fd6b
#
_entry.id   8640249d19b344abc0ff2994b4c4fd6b
#
_cell.length_a   1.000
_cell.length_b   1.000
_cell.length_c   1.000
_cell.angle_alpha   90.00
_cell.angle_beta   90.00
_cell.angle_gamma   90.00
#
_symmetry.space_group_name_H-M   'P 1'
#
loop_
_entity.id
_entity.type
_entity.pdbx_description
1 polymer ?
#
loop_
_entity_poly.entity_id
_entity_poly.type
_entity_poly.pdbx_seq_one_letter_code
_entity_poly.pdbx_strand_id
1 'polypeptide(L)'
;MRDAYGREIDYLRVSVTDRCNLRCRYCMPEDGIPLLAHEDILSFEQIEAVVRTAARMGFRKVRLTGGEPLARRGVSDLVAMLGRVRGIETLAMTTNGTMLAPLAAALAAGGLDSVNISLDTLDPARYRYLTRRGDIADALEGVDAAIAAGLAVKLNMVVMEDTADAEIAAMRDFAAGKGIALQTISRYSLQAQKGDSAEYDRPPPCSACNRIRLLANGVLRSCLHSDIDMKVDFSDIEGSIAAAVRSKPVHGAVSSTKSVGQIGG
;
A
#
# COMPACT_ATOMS: atom_id res chain seq x y z
N MET A 1 14.50 5.48 -12.90
CA MET A 1 14.79 6.96 -13.04
C MET A 1 15.54 7.47 -11.81
N ARG A 2 16.25 8.62 -11.94
CA ARG A 2 16.86 9.27 -10.77
C ARG A 2 16.17 10.60 -10.47
N ASP A 3 15.97 10.88 -9.18
CA ASP A 3 15.46 12.17 -8.72
C ASP A 3 16.59 13.23 -8.61
N ALA A 4 16.25 14.45 -8.17
CA ALA A 4 17.18 15.56 -8.03
C ALA A 4 18.30 15.31 -7.00
N TYR A 5 18.17 14.29 -6.15
CA TYR A 5 19.11 13.93 -5.09
C TYR A 5 19.88 12.62 -5.39
N GLY A 6 19.80 12.13 -6.63
CA GLY A 6 20.49 10.92 -7.08
C GLY A 6 19.87 9.60 -6.65
N ARG A 7 18.70 9.61 -5.96
CA ARG A 7 17.99 8.39 -5.56
C ARG A 7 17.40 7.71 -6.79
N GLU A 8 17.56 6.40 -6.89
CA GLU A 8 16.91 5.62 -7.94
C GLU A 8 15.44 5.42 -7.58
N ILE A 9 14.54 5.89 -8.44
CA ILE A 9 13.09 5.77 -8.27
C ILE A 9 12.58 4.73 -9.27
N ASP A 10 12.25 3.55 -8.75
CA ASP A 10 11.88 2.36 -9.51
C ASP A 10 10.60 1.67 -9.01
N TYR A 11 9.95 2.26 -8.00
CA TYR A 11 8.81 1.69 -7.31
C TYR A 11 7.57 2.59 -7.40
N LEU A 12 6.50 2.10 -8.04
CA LEU A 12 5.21 2.78 -8.13
C LEU A 12 4.20 2.12 -7.16
N ARG A 13 3.65 2.91 -6.23
CA ARG A 13 2.49 2.50 -5.44
C ARG A 13 1.23 3.03 -6.11
N VAL A 14 0.22 2.18 -6.30
CA VAL A 14 -1.02 2.51 -7.00
C VAL A 14 -2.19 2.30 -6.05
N SER A 15 -2.84 3.37 -5.63
CA SER A 15 -4.11 3.30 -4.93
C SER A 15 -5.21 3.02 -5.97
N VAL A 16 -5.88 1.89 -5.86
CA VAL A 16 -6.92 1.50 -6.81
C VAL A 16 -8.31 1.97 -6.37
N THR A 17 -8.49 2.36 -5.13
CA THR A 17 -9.74 2.85 -4.55
C THR A 17 -9.47 3.61 -3.25
N ASP A 18 -10.34 4.50 -2.88
CA ASP A 18 -10.40 5.16 -1.57
C ASP A 18 -11.30 4.43 -0.57
N ARG A 19 -12.05 3.42 -1.03
CA ARG A 19 -12.98 2.65 -0.19
C ARG A 19 -12.26 1.58 0.59
N CYS A 20 -12.67 1.41 1.86
CA CYS A 20 -12.18 0.36 2.74
C CYS A 20 -13.37 -0.25 3.50
N ASN A 21 -13.34 -1.55 3.69
CA ASN A 21 -14.34 -2.26 4.50
C ASN A 21 -14.07 -2.14 6.02
N LEU A 22 -12.87 -1.74 6.42
CA LEU A 22 -12.50 -1.47 7.82
C LEU A 22 -12.50 0.03 8.13
N ARG A 23 -12.39 0.37 9.44
CA ARG A 23 -12.31 1.75 9.96
C ARG A 23 -11.23 1.85 11.03
N CYS A 24 -10.01 1.41 10.69
CA CYS A 24 -8.90 1.34 11.65
C CYS A 24 -8.65 2.70 12.31
N ARG A 25 -8.50 2.70 13.65
CA ARG A 25 -8.39 3.91 14.48
C ARG A 25 -7.23 4.82 14.11
N TYR A 26 -6.12 4.26 13.66
CA TYR A 26 -4.95 5.02 13.23
C TYR A 26 -5.01 5.50 11.78
N CYS A 27 -5.96 5.00 10.98
CA CYS A 27 -6.04 5.25 9.55
C CYS A 27 -7.09 6.30 9.20
N MET A 28 -8.28 6.22 9.80
CA MET A 28 -9.39 7.11 9.47
C MET A 28 -10.38 7.26 10.64
N PRO A 29 -11.21 8.33 10.64
CA PRO A 29 -12.31 8.51 11.57
C PRO A 29 -13.31 7.35 11.51
N GLU A 30 -14.17 7.24 12.51
CA GLU A 30 -15.20 6.19 12.61
C GLU A 30 -16.23 6.28 11.48
N ASP A 31 -16.64 7.50 11.14
CA ASP A 31 -17.56 7.78 10.04
C ASP A 31 -16.93 7.59 8.65
N GLY A 32 -15.60 7.36 8.62
CA GLY A 32 -14.83 7.22 7.40
C GLY A 32 -14.26 8.55 6.89
N ILE A 33 -13.94 8.56 5.61
CA ILE A 33 -13.42 9.72 4.88
C ILE A 33 -14.39 10.10 3.76
N PRO A 34 -14.42 11.36 3.29
CA PRO A 34 -15.13 11.71 2.07
C PRO A 34 -14.64 10.84 0.90
N LEU A 35 -15.57 10.16 0.25
CA LEU A 35 -15.26 9.27 -0.86
C LEU A 35 -15.28 10.02 -2.19
N LEU A 36 -14.42 9.60 -3.10
CA LEU A 36 -14.43 10.04 -4.49
C LEU A 36 -15.72 9.60 -5.19
N ALA A 37 -16.22 10.42 -6.11
CA ALA A 37 -17.26 9.98 -7.03
C ALA A 37 -16.70 8.84 -7.91
N HIS A 38 -17.58 7.97 -8.40
CA HIS A 38 -17.13 6.80 -9.17
C HIS A 38 -16.39 7.21 -10.46
N GLU A 39 -16.87 8.28 -11.09
CA GLU A 39 -16.26 8.87 -12.28
C GLU A 39 -14.88 9.48 -12.06
N ASP A 40 -14.55 9.84 -10.82
CA ASP A 40 -13.24 10.38 -10.46
C ASP A 40 -12.17 9.30 -10.23
N ILE A 41 -12.60 8.04 -10.10
CA ILE A 41 -11.68 6.92 -9.88
C ILE A 41 -11.15 6.42 -11.22
N LEU A 42 -9.83 6.31 -11.36
CA LEU A 42 -9.18 5.79 -12.56
C LEU A 42 -9.76 4.44 -12.97
N SER A 43 -9.99 4.25 -14.28
CA SER A 43 -10.31 2.94 -14.86
C SER A 43 -9.09 2.00 -14.78
N PHE A 44 -9.28 0.71 -14.99
CA PHE A 44 -8.18 -0.26 -15.02
C PHE A 44 -7.24 -0.01 -16.21
N GLU A 45 -7.79 0.41 -17.34
CA GLU A 45 -7.04 0.76 -18.55
C GLU A 45 -6.16 2.00 -18.31
N GLN A 46 -6.68 2.98 -17.58
CA GLN A 46 -5.90 4.17 -17.20
C GLN A 46 -4.75 3.80 -16.24
N ILE A 47 -5.01 2.93 -15.26
CA ILE A 47 -3.96 2.42 -14.35
C ILE A 47 -2.91 1.64 -15.15
N GLU A 48 -3.33 0.74 -16.05
CA GLU A 48 -2.42 -0.03 -16.91
C GLU A 48 -1.57 0.89 -17.77
N ALA A 49 -2.15 1.92 -18.40
CA ALA A 49 -1.41 2.89 -19.21
C ALA A 49 -0.30 3.58 -18.42
N VAL A 50 -0.60 4.02 -17.18
CA VAL A 50 0.42 4.61 -16.29
C VAL A 50 1.49 3.61 -15.92
N VAL A 51 1.13 2.37 -15.52
CA VAL A 51 2.09 1.32 -15.14
C VAL A 51 2.97 0.93 -16.32
N ARG A 52 2.40 0.77 -17.51
CA ARG A 52 3.14 0.45 -18.76
C ARG A 52 4.13 1.55 -19.12
N THR A 53 3.75 2.81 -18.96
CA THR A 53 4.66 3.94 -19.18
C THR A 53 5.76 3.99 -18.11
N ALA A 54 5.41 3.81 -16.83
CA ALA A 54 6.39 3.71 -15.75
C ALA A 54 7.42 2.58 -16.00
N ALA A 55 6.96 1.41 -16.46
CA ALA A 55 7.85 0.29 -16.80
C ALA A 55 8.88 0.67 -17.88
N ARG A 56 8.44 1.37 -18.97
CA ARG A 56 9.36 1.90 -20.00
C ARG A 56 10.36 2.90 -19.44
N MET A 57 9.98 3.66 -18.39
CA MET A 57 10.86 4.62 -17.71
C MET A 57 11.79 3.98 -16.67
N GLY A 58 11.77 2.63 -16.52
CA GLY A 58 12.64 1.87 -15.63
C GLY A 58 12.07 1.63 -14.23
N PHE A 59 10.76 1.79 -14.04
CA PHE A 59 10.10 1.29 -12.83
C PHE A 59 9.96 -0.23 -12.96
N ARG A 60 10.37 -0.94 -11.88
CA ARG A 60 10.41 -2.41 -11.85
C ARG A 60 9.41 -3.01 -10.88
N LYS A 61 8.96 -2.21 -9.91
CA LYS A 61 8.07 -2.67 -8.85
C LYS A 61 6.77 -1.88 -8.85
N VAL A 62 5.65 -2.61 -8.82
CA VAL A 62 4.31 -2.05 -8.63
C VAL A 62 3.70 -2.64 -7.37
N ARG A 63 3.04 -1.80 -6.57
CA ARG A 63 2.24 -2.28 -5.43
C ARG A 63 0.87 -1.67 -5.45
N LEU A 64 -0.13 -2.52 -5.55
CA LEU A 64 -1.53 -2.14 -5.41
C LEU A 64 -1.85 -1.89 -3.94
N THR A 65 -2.55 -0.79 -3.72
CA THR A 65 -3.01 -0.32 -2.41
C THR A 65 -4.38 0.35 -2.58
N GLY A 66 -4.80 1.09 -1.58
CA GLY A 66 -6.02 1.88 -1.65
C GLY A 66 -6.47 2.25 -0.25
N GLY A 67 -7.76 2.36 -0.05
CA GLY A 67 -8.37 2.00 1.21
C GLY A 67 -8.15 0.50 1.43
N GLU A 68 -9.00 -0.33 0.84
CA GLU A 68 -8.75 -1.77 0.71
C GLU A 68 -8.83 -2.16 -0.78
N PRO A 69 -7.73 -2.60 -1.42
CA PRO A 69 -7.74 -2.89 -2.86
C PRO A 69 -8.72 -4.02 -3.24
N LEU A 70 -8.92 -5.00 -2.35
CA LEU A 70 -9.84 -6.11 -2.59
C LEU A 70 -11.33 -5.70 -2.54
N ALA A 71 -11.63 -4.50 -2.01
CA ALA A 71 -12.97 -3.94 -2.06
C ALA A 71 -13.33 -3.39 -3.46
N ARG A 72 -12.34 -3.21 -4.34
CA ARG A 72 -12.61 -2.79 -5.72
C ARG A 72 -13.04 -4.00 -6.56
N ARG A 73 -14.28 -3.96 -7.04
CA ARG A 73 -14.81 -5.01 -7.92
C ARG A 73 -13.92 -5.19 -9.17
N GLY A 74 -13.61 -6.44 -9.50
CA GLY A 74 -12.79 -6.77 -10.65
C GLY A 74 -11.28 -6.56 -10.44
N VAL A 75 -10.79 -6.35 -9.20
CA VAL A 75 -9.36 -6.14 -8.94
C VAL A 75 -8.47 -7.28 -9.44
N SER A 76 -8.99 -8.51 -9.51
CA SER A 76 -8.27 -9.66 -10.08
C SER A 76 -8.00 -9.48 -11.58
N ASP A 77 -8.93 -8.84 -12.31
CA ASP A 77 -8.72 -8.52 -13.73
C ASP A 77 -7.61 -7.48 -13.89
N LEU A 78 -7.59 -6.45 -13.04
CA LEU A 78 -6.49 -5.48 -13.01
C LEU A 78 -5.15 -6.17 -12.73
N VAL A 79 -5.10 -7.09 -11.76
CA VAL A 79 -3.87 -7.85 -11.47
C VAL A 79 -3.42 -8.62 -12.72
N ALA A 80 -4.35 -9.31 -13.41
CA ALA A 80 -4.03 -10.03 -14.65
C ALA A 80 -3.59 -9.11 -15.80
N MET A 81 -4.10 -7.89 -15.89
CA MET A 81 -3.63 -6.87 -16.86
C MET A 81 -2.20 -6.45 -16.53
N LEU A 82 -1.93 -6.12 -15.26
CA LEU A 82 -0.62 -5.64 -14.80
C LEU A 82 0.46 -6.71 -14.81
N GLY A 83 0.11 -7.98 -14.51
CA GLY A 83 1.02 -9.12 -14.58
C GLY A 83 1.59 -9.39 -15.99
N ARG A 84 0.95 -8.84 -17.03
CA ARG A 84 1.43 -8.92 -18.43
C ARG A 84 2.30 -7.72 -18.86
N VAL A 85 2.49 -6.73 -17.98
CA VAL A 85 3.27 -5.54 -18.32
C VAL A 85 4.76 -5.88 -18.30
N ARG A 86 5.38 -5.90 -19.47
CA ARG A 86 6.83 -6.16 -19.60
C ARG A 86 7.63 -5.07 -18.88
N GLY A 87 8.67 -5.46 -18.15
CA GLY A 87 9.55 -4.57 -17.41
C GLY A 87 9.17 -4.39 -15.94
N ILE A 88 7.97 -4.80 -15.52
CA ILE A 88 7.64 -4.94 -14.10
C ILE A 88 8.13 -6.31 -13.63
N GLU A 89 9.01 -6.30 -12.64
CA GLU A 89 9.64 -7.50 -12.06
C GLU A 89 8.92 -7.95 -10.79
N THR A 90 8.18 -7.04 -10.15
CA THR A 90 7.42 -7.35 -8.93
C THR A 90 6.08 -6.65 -8.95
N LEU A 91 5.01 -7.45 -8.99
CA LEU A 91 3.64 -6.99 -8.74
C LEU A 91 3.21 -7.43 -7.34
N ALA A 92 2.93 -6.48 -6.48
CA ALA A 92 2.63 -6.72 -5.08
C ALA A 92 1.31 -6.05 -4.66
N MET A 93 0.73 -6.48 -3.54
CA MET A 93 -0.45 -5.86 -2.96
C MET A 93 -0.26 -5.61 -1.47
N THR A 94 -0.89 -4.56 -0.93
CA THR A 94 -1.08 -4.38 0.51
C THR A 94 -2.56 -4.43 0.78
N THR A 95 -3.00 -5.30 1.67
CA THR A 95 -4.40 -5.56 2.01
C THR A 95 -4.57 -5.76 3.51
N ASN A 96 -5.77 -5.58 4.03
CA ASN A 96 -6.11 -5.97 5.40
C ASN A 96 -6.41 -7.49 5.53
N GLY A 97 -6.43 -8.22 4.42
CA GLY A 97 -6.57 -9.67 4.39
C GLY A 97 -8.00 -10.21 4.50
N THR A 98 -8.96 -9.42 4.99
CA THR A 98 -10.30 -9.92 5.31
C THR A 98 -11.13 -10.37 4.10
N MET A 99 -10.76 -9.95 2.90
CA MET A 99 -11.41 -10.33 1.64
C MET A 99 -10.48 -11.18 0.75
N LEU A 100 -9.35 -11.63 1.28
CA LEU A 100 -8.29 -12.25 0.46
C LEU A 100 -8.57 -13.73 0.16
N ALA A 101 -9.15 -14.47 1.10
CA ALA A 101 -9.34 -15.92 0.98
C ALA A 101 -10.01 -16.34 -0.34
N PRO A 102 -11.16 -15.79 -0.76
CA PRO A 102 -11.81 -16.19 -2.00
C PRO A 102 -11.07 -15.71 -3.27
N LEU A 103 -10.11 -14.81 -3.15
CA LEU A 103 -9.43 -14.18 -4.29
C LEU A 103 -7.98 -14.63 -4.47
N ALA A 104 -7.35 -15.21 -3.44
CA ALA A 104 -5.91 -15.49 -3.40
C ALA A 104 -5.43 -16.28 -4.63
N ALA A 105 -6.13 -17.37 -4.98
CA ALA A 105 -5.77 -18.19 -6.14
C ALA A 105 -5.87 -17.43 -7.47
N ALA A 106 -6.93 -16.63 -7.65
CA ALA A 106 -7.10 -15.84 -8.87
C ALA A 106 -6.05 -14.73 -8.98
N LEU A 107 -5.69 -14.09 -7.85
CA LEU A 107 -4.63 -13.07 -7.81
C LEU A 107 -3.26 -13.66 -8.14
N ALA A 108 -2.92 -14.81 -7.58
CA ALA A 108 -1.68 -15.53 -7.90
C ALA A 108 -1.63 -15.94 -9.38
N ALA A 109 -2.69 -16.54 -9.91
CA ALA A 109 -2.81 -16.90 -11.33
C ALA A 109 -2.75 -15.68 -12.26
N GLY A 110 -3.20 -14.50 -11.80
CA GLY A 110 -3.12 -13.23 -12.50
C GLY A 110 -1.71 -12.62 -12.51
N GLY A 111 -0.73 -13.21 -11.81
CA GLY A 111 0.65 -12.74 -11.75
C GLY A 111 0.96 -11.83 -10.56
N LEU A 112 0.17 -11.89 -9.48
CA LEU A 112 0.57 -11.26 -8.22
C LEU A 112 1.69 -12.08 -7.57
N ASP A 113 2.81 -11.44 -7.24
CA ASP A 113 3.96 -12.12 -6.63
C ASP A 113 3.86 -12.16 -5.11
N SER A 114 3.36 -11.10 -4.50
CA SER A 114 3.41 -10.98 -3.04
C SER A 114 2.29 -10.14 -2.45
N VAL A 115 1.92 -10.49 -1.22
CA VAL A 115 0.98 -9.71 -0.41
C VAL A 115 1.61 -9.27 0.91
N ASN A 116 1.41 -7.99 1.25
CA ASN A 116 1.59 -7.53 2.61
C ASN A 116 0.22 -7.49 3.27
N ILE A 117 0.00 -8.27 4.30
CA ILE A 117 -1.26 -8.32 5.04
C ILE A 117 -1.10 -7.49 6.33
N SER A 118 -1.94 -6.47 6.48
CA SER A 118 -1.95 -5.62 7.67
C SER A 118 -2.69 -6.35 8.79
N LEU A 119 -1.94 -6.77 9.81
CA LEU A 119 -2.44 -7.48 10.99
C LEU A 119 -1.65 -7.01 12.21
N ASP A 120 -2.32 -6.27 13.11
CA ASP A 120 -1.66 -5.58 14.21
C ASP A 120 -1.67 -6.38 15.52
N THR A 121 -2.49 -7.43 15.62
CA THR A 121 -2.66 -8.25 16.81
C THR A 121 -3.22 -9.62 16.46
N LEU A 122 -3.05 -10.61 17.34
CA LEU A 122 -3.72 -11.92 17.29
C LEU A 122 -4.89 -12.03 18.27
N ASP A 123 -5.10 -11.02 19.14
CA ASP A 123 -6.23 -10.96 20.04
C ASP A 123 -7.50 -10.48 19.33
N PRO A 124 -8.59 -11.28 19.31
CA PRO A 124 -9.81 -10.91 18.57
C PRO A 124 -10.49 -9.65 19.11
N ALA A 125 -10.45 -9.43 20.43
CA ALA A 125 -11.06 -8.25 21.05
C ALA A 125 -10.27 -6.99 20.69
N ARG A 126 -8.93 -7.07 20.75
CA ARG A 126 -8.05 -5.98 20.34
C ARG A 126 -8.14 -5.73 18.82
N TYR A 127 -8.21 -6.76 18.01
CA TYR A 127 -8.41 -6.61 16.55
C TYR A 127 -9.70 -5.85 16.25
N ARG A 128 -10.81 -6.23 16.85
CA ARG A 128 -12.10 -5.54 16.71
C ARG A 128 -12.04 -4.09 17.21
N TYR A 129 -11.34 -3.84 18.32
CA TYR A 129 -11.12 -2.49 18.85
C TYR A 129 -10.33 -1.63 17.85
N LEU A 130 -9.23 -2.16 17.27
CA LEU A 130 -8.38 -1.42 16.36
C LEU A 130 -9.05 -1.17 15.01
N THR A 131 -9.72 -2.17 14.46
CA THR A 131 -10.35 -2.12 13.12
C THR A 131 -11.76 -1.57 13.12
N ARG A 132 -12.42 -1.51 14.28
CA ARG A 132 -13.84 -1.16 14.52
C ARG A 132 -14.86 -2.08 13.88
N ARG A 133 -14.59 -2.71 12.75
CA ARG A 133 -15.55 -3.48 11.94
C ARG A 133 -15.08 -4.87 11.54
N GLY A 134 -13.80 -5.19 11.77
CA GLY A 134 -13.21 -6.44 11.30
C GLY A 134 -13.45 -7.63 12.23
N ASP A 135 -13.42 -8.82 11.65
CA ASP A 135 -13.19 -10.07 12.37
C ASP A 135 -11.79 -10.59 12.02
N ILE A 136 -11.04 -10.97 13.04
CA ILE A 136 -9.67 -11.48 12.86
C ILE A 136 -9.66 -12.81 12.10
N ALA A 137 -10.72 -13.63 12.25
CA ALA A 137 -10.82 -14.91 11.57
C ALA A 137 -10.73 -14.75 10.04
N ASP A 138 -11.39 -13.72 9.48
CA ASP A 138 -11.32 -13.43 8.04
C ASP A 138 -9.91 -13.08 7.59
N ALA A 139 -9.17 -12.30 8.41
CA ALA A 139 -7.79 -11.92 8.09
C ALA A 139 -6.83 -13.13 8.18
N LEU A 140 -7.00 -14.00 9.16
CA LEU A 140 -6.22 -15.22 9.33
C LEU A 140 -6.49 -16.22 8.21
N GLU A 141 -7.76 -16.40 7.81
CA GLU A 141 -8.12 -17.20 6.64
C GLU A 141 -7.48 -16.64 5.37
N GLY A 142 -7.44 -15.31 5.23
CA GLY A 142 -6.75 -14.62 4.14
C GLY A 142 -5.24 -14.91 4.12
N VAL A 143 -4.59 -14.97 5.28
CA VAL A 143 -3.16 -15.36 5.39
C VAL A 143 -2.96 -16.79 4.88
N ASP A 144 -3.78 -17.73 5.35
CA ASP A 144 -3.64 -19.14 5.00
C ASP A 144 -3.94 -19.37 3.51
N ALA A 145 -4.96 -18.71 2.96
CA ALA A 145 -5.27 -18.79 1.54
C ALA A 145 -4.17 -18.20 0.65
N ALA A 146 -3.52 -17.11 1.07
CA ALA A 146 -2.40 -16.52 0.34
C ALA A 146 -1.19 -17.46 0.30
N ILE A 147 -0.85 -18.11 1.44
CA ILE A 147 0.22 -19.09 1.51
C ILE A 147 -0.10 -20.30 0.61
N ALA A 148 -1.33 -20.82 0.70
CA ALA A 148 -1.79 -21.96 -0.11
C ALA A 148 -1.77 -21.65 -1.61
N ALA A 149 -2.02 -20.40 -2.00
CA ALA A 149 -1.92 -19.93 -3.38
C ALA A 149 -0.48 -19.69 -3.88
N GLY A 150 0.53 -19.89 -3.03
CA GLY A 150 1.95 -19.71 -3.38
C GLY A 150 2.41 -18.25 -3.42
N LEU A 151 1.62 -17.30 -2.89
CA LEU A 151 2.04 -15.90 -2.79
C LEU A 151 3.11 -15.73 -1.72
N ALA A 152 4.09 -14.88 -1.97
CA ALA A 152 5.02 -14.46 -0.92
C ALA A 152 4.28 -13.56 0.08
N VAL A 153 4.08 -14.05 1.30
CA VAL A 153 3.31 -13.35 2.34
C VAL A 153 4.24 -12.62 3.31
N LYS A 154 3.87 -11.40 3.66
CA LYS A 154 4.46 -10.64 4.76
C LYS A 154 3.37 -10.04 5.61
N LEU A 155 3.47 -10.15 6.93
CA LEU A 155 2.62 -9.40 7.85
C LEU A 155 3.22 -8.01 8.08
N ASN A 156 2.36 -7.00 8.07
CA ASN A 156 2.68 -5.65 8.52
C ASN A 156 1.97 -5.41 9.84
N MET A 157 2.71 -5.10 10.89
CA MET A 157 2.19 -4.75 12.21
C MET A 157 2.51 -3.30 12.53
N VAL A 158 1.50 -2.46 12.71
CA VAL A 158 1.68 -1.10 13.23
C VAL A 158 1.85 -1.17 14.73
N VAL A 159 3.02 -0.77 15.20
CA VAL A 159 3.31 -0.67 16.65
C VAL A 159 2.84 0.69 17.14
N MET A 160 1.93 0.67 18.10
CA MET A 160 1.34 1.84 18.74
C MET A 160 1.90 2.00 20.15
N GLU A 161 1.68 3.14 20.78
CA GLU A 161 2.17 3.44 22.13
C GLU A 161 1.68 2.45 23.20
N ASP A 162 0.50 1.86 22.98
CA ASP A 162 -0.14 0.87 23.85
C ASP A 162 0.08 -0.59 23.40
N THR A 163 0.94 -0.84 22.42
CA THR A 163 1.30 -2.19 21.98
C THR A 163 2.30 -2.80 22.96
N ALA A 164 1.94 -3.90 23.62
CA ALA A 164 2.82 -4.59 24.55
C ALA A 164 3.90 -5.42 23.82
N ASP A 165 5.09 -5.54 24.41
CA ASP A 165 6.17 -6.37 23.86
C ASP A 165 5.75 -7.83 23.68
N ALA A 166 4.92 -8.36 24.57
CA ALA A 166 4.37 -9.70 24.46
C ALA A 166 3.49 -9.87 23.20
N GLU A 167 2.80 -8.82 22.78
CA GLU A 167 1.98 -8.83 21.55
C GLU A 167 2.88 -8.88 20.30
N ILE A 168 3.97 -8.10 20.31
CA ILE A 168 4.98 -8.16 19.22
C ILE A 168 5.64 -9.54 19.17
N ALA A 169 5.98 -10.13 20.33
CA ALA A 169 6.55 -11.48 20.40
C ALA A 169 5.57 -12.53 19.85
N ALA A 170 4.30 -12.49 20.25
CA ALA A 170 3.28 -13.41 19.73
C ALA A 170 3.11 -13.30 18.22
N MET A 171 3.14 -12.09 17.66
CA MET A 171 3.10 -11.88 16.20
C MET A 171 4.34 -12.44 15.49
N ARG A 172 5.53 -12.34 16.10
CA ARG A 172 6.76 -12.94 15.57
C ARG A 172 6.68 -14.47 15.56
N ASP A 173 6.23 -15.06 16.67
CA ASP A 173 6.07 -16.51 16.78
C ASP A 173 5.03 -17.04 15.79
N PHE A 174 3.92 -16.34 15.62
CA PHE A 174 2.91 -16.67 14.62
C PHE A 174 3.47 -16.63 13.19
N ALA A 175 4.18 -15.56 12.83
CA ALA A 175 4.78 -15.43 11.52
C ALA A 175 5.84 -16.51 11.26
N ALA A 176 6.70 -16.77 12.25
CA ALA A 176 7.71 -17.83 12.18
C ALA A 176 7.08 -19.22 12.03
N GLY A 177 6.02 -19.52 12.79
CA GLY A 177 5.28 -20.79 12.70
C GLY A 177 4.63 -21.05 11.34
N LYS A 178 4.30 -19.97 10.60
CA LYS A 178 3.79 -20.04 9.23
C LYS A 178 4.88 -19.90 8.15
N GLY A 179 6.14 -19.71 8.52
CA GLY A 179 7.25 -19.51 7.57
C GLY A 179 7.16 -18.22 6.78
N ILE A 180 6.53 -17.17 7.33
CA ILE A 180 6.34 -15.86 6.69
C ILE A 180 7.05 -14.76 7.45
N ALA A 181 7.31 -13.62 6.80
CA ALA A 181 7.98 -12.49 7.43
C ALA A 181 7.00 -11.61 8.21
N LEU A 182 7.45 -11.09 9.37
CA LEU A 182 6.80 -9.98 10.05
C LEU A 182 7.60 -8.70 9.79
N GLN A 183 6.91 -7.59 9.51
CA GLN A 183 7.47 -6.25 9.41
C GLN A 183 6.77 -5.34 10.41
N THR A 184 7.53 -4.81 11.36
CA THR A 184 7.04 -3.81 12.30
C THR A 184 7.09 -2.43 11.69
N ILE A 185 6.07 -1.63 11.97
CA ILE A 185 5.90 -0.28 11.42
C ILE A 185 5.63 0.65 12.60
N SER A 186 6.51 1.63 12.83
CA SER A 186 6.22 2.69 13.79
C SER A 186 4.98 3.46 13.35
N ARG A 187 4.04 3.68 14.28
CA ARG A 187 2.94 4.60 14.03
C ARG A 187 3.51 5.97 13.67
N TYR A 188 3.07 6.52 12.57
CA TYR A 188 3.47 7.85 12.12
C TYR A 188 2.25 8.74 11.86
N SER A 189 2.44 10.04 12.02
CA SER A 189 1.46 11.05 11.66
C SER A 189 1.93 11.78 10.41
N LEU A 190 1.04 12.00 9.46
CA LEU A 190 1.31 12.85 8.30
C LEU A 190 1.44 14.33 8.68
N GLN A 191 0.85 14.71 9.82
CA GLN A 191 0.87 16.05 10.38
C GLN A 191 2.13 16.34 11.22
N ALA A 192 2.97 15.33 11.42
CA ALA A 192 4.28 15.50 12.04
C ALA A 192 5.39 15.37 11.01
N GLN A 193 6.52 16.02 11.29
CA GLN A 193 7.72 15.84 10.47
C GLN A 193 8.14 14.37 10.50
N LYS A 194 8.48 13.82 9.34
CA LYS A 194 8.96 12.46 9.25
C LYS A 194 10.26 12.29 10.03
N GLY A 195 10.24 11.47 11.08
CA GLY A 195 11.44 11.01 11.78
C GLY A 195 12.09 9.83 11.04
N ASP A 196 13.40 9.76 11.05
CA ASP A 196 14.17 8.58 10.63
C ASP A 196 14.47 7.73 11.89
N SER A 197 13.43 7.08 12.46
CA SER A 197 13.61 6.14 13.58
C SER A 197 14.14 4.80 13.05
N ALA A 198 15.18 4.28 13.70
CA ALA A 198 15.74 2.95 13.41
C ALA A 198 15.14 1.84 14.28
N GLU A 199 14.20 2.16 15.18
CA GLU A 199 13.61 1.22 16.11
C GLU A 199 12.73 0.15 15.46
N TYR A 200 12.08 0.52 14.34
CA TYR A 200 11.20 -0.37 13.59
C TYR A 200 11.60 -0.42 12.12
N ASP A 201 11.18 -1.49 11.42
CA ASP A 201 11.52 -1.72 9.99
C ASP A 201 11.03 -0.60 9.06
N ARG A 202 9.99 0.14 9.49
CA ARG A 202 9.38 1.21 8.68
C ARG A 202 8.98 2.42 9.54
N PRO A 203 8.96 3.62 8.94
CA PRO A 203 9.31 3.95 7.55
C PRO A 203 10.83 3.92 7.31
N PRO A 204 11.29 3.59 6.10
CA PRO A 204 12.72 3.66 5.77
C PRO A 204 13.19 5.11 5.73
N PRO A 205 14.49 5.38 5.90
CA PRO A 205 15.05 6.72 5.80
C PRO A 205 14.75 7.35 4.43
N CYS A 206 14.65 8.68 4.40
CA CYS A 206 14.35 9.41 3.16
C CYS A 206 15.43 9.22 2.09
N SER A 207 16.68 9.05 2.50
CA SER A 207 17.82 8.76 1.61
C SER A 207 17.65 7.46 0.81
N ALA A 208 16.97 6.45 1.38
CA ALA A 208 16.70 5.16 0.75
C ALA A 208 15.31 5.08 0.07
N CYS A 209 14.59 6.20 -0.05
CA CYS A 209 13.24 6.19 -0.60
C CYS A 209 13.26 6.14 -2.14
N ASN A 210 12.78 5.03 -2.71
CA ASN A 210 12.76 4.74 -4.15
C ASN A 210 11.37 4.84 -4.81
N ARG A 211 10.36 5.47 -4.16
CA ARG A 211 8.97 5.34 -4.59
C ARG A 211 8.27 6.66 -4.87
N ILE A 212 7.29 6.60 -5.80
CA ILE A 212 6.20 7.57 -5.97
C ILE A 212 4.85 6.87 -5.85
N ARG A 213 3.76 7.66 -5.80
CA ARG A 213 2.41 7.14 -5.65
C ARG A 213 1.49 7.67 -6.75
N LEU A 214 0.63 6.79 -7.26
CA LEU A 214 -0.55 7.13 -8.04
C LEU A 214 -1.77 6.95 -7.14
N LEU A 215 -2.52 8.00 -6.89
CA LEU A 215 -3.75 7.95 -6.12
C LEU A 215 -4.93 7.50 -6.99
N ALA A 216 -6.01 7.04 -6.36
CA ALA A 216 -7.17 6.49 -7.05
C ALA A 216 -7.83 7.48 -8.04
N ASN A 217 -7.68 8.79 -7.81
CA ASN A 217 -8.19 9.85 -8.68
C ASN A 217 -7.19 10.34 -9.75
N GLY A 218 -6.09 9.61 -9.99
CA GLY A 218 -5.11 9.98 -11.01
C GLY A 218 -4.13 11.08 -10.58
N VAL A 219 -4.01 11.35 -9.29
CA VAL A 219 -2.98 12.24 -8.76
C VAL A 219 -1.69 11.47 -8.53
N LEU A 220 -0.58 11.97 -9.05
CA LEU A 220 0.77 11.53 -8.71
C LEU A 220 1.28 12.32 -7.52
N ARG A 221 1.76 11.60 -6.50
CA ARG A 221 2.37 12.15 -5.29
C ARG A 221 3.78 11.64 -5.13
N SER A 222 4.74 12.54 -5.08
CA SER A 222 6.17 12.22 -4.99
C SER A 222 6.59 11.69 -3.62
N CYS A 223 5.92 12.15 -2.55
CA CYS A 223 6.20 11.78 -1.16
C CYS A 223 4.91 11.63 -0.36
N LEU A 224 4.88 10.70 0.58
CA LEU A 224 3.78 10.55 1.53
C LEU A 224 3.64 11.80 2.42
N HIS A 225 4.77 12.33 2.86
CA HIS A 225 4.89 13.54 3.68
C HIS A 225 5.16 14.77 2.80
N SER A 226 4.20 15.10 1.92
CA SER A 226 4.24 16.28 1.05
C SER A 226 2.85 16.56 0.54
N ASP A 227 2.50 17.83 0.36
CA ASP A 227 1.23 18.27 -0.24
C ASP A 227 1.37 18.60 -1.73
N ILE A 228 2.50 18.25 -2.35
CA ILE A 228 2.69 18.39 -3.79
C ILE A 228 1.97 17.26 -4.51
N ASP A 229 0.83 17.61 -5.09
CA ASP A 229 -0.04 16.74 -5.88
C ASP A 229 -0.02 17.18 -7.34
N MET A 230 0.13 16.23 -8.27
CA MET A 230 0.11 16.49 -9.71
C MET A 230 -0.88 15.52 -10.38
N LYS A 231 -1.85 16.05 -11.13
CA LYS A 231 -2.76 15.21 -11.91
C LYS A 231 -1.99 14.60 -13.09
N VAL A 232 -2.23 13.31 -13.37
CA VAL A 232 -1.71 12.68 -14.58
C VAL A 232 -2.37 13.33 -15.80
N ASP A 233 -1.56 13.79 -16.73
CA ASP A 233 -1.98 14.12 -18.08
C ASP A 233 -1.92 12.83 -18.94
N PHE A 234 -3.07 12.31 -19.33
CA PHE A 234 -3.15 11.09 -20.13
C PHE A 234 -2.69 11.29 -21.58
N SER A 235 -2.49 12.52 -22.03
CA SER A 235 -1.82 12.82 -23.31
C SER A 235 -0.29 12.79 -23.20
N ASP A 236 0.26 13.00 -21.97
CA ASP A 236 1.69 12.95 -21.65
C ASP A 236 1.95 12.31 -20.28
N ILE A 237 1.70 11.00 -20.18
CA ILE A 237 1.92 10.23 -18.94
C ILE A 237 3.41 10.24 -18.56
N GLU A 238 4.30 10.17 -19.54
CA GLU A 238 5.75 10.16 -19.31
C GLU A 238 6.22 11.48 -18.66
N GLY A 239 5.81 12.62 -19.19
CA GLY A 239 6.07 13.93 -18.61
C GLY A 239 5.51 14.09 -17.21
N SER A 240 4.29 13.56 -16.96
CA SER A 240 3.66 13.56 -15.63
C SER A 240 4.47 12.76 -14.61
N ILE A 241 4.92 11.54 -14.96
CA ILE A 241 5.76 10.70 -14.08
C ILE A 241 7.11 11.38 -13.83
N ALA A 242 7.73 11.91 -14.89
CA ALA A 242 9.02 12.60 -14.77
C ALA A 242 8.93 13.83 -13.87
N ALA A 243 7.86 14.61 -13.96
CA ALA A 243 7.61 15.74 -13.08
C ALA A 243 7.45 15.29 -11.61
N ALA A 244 6.69 14.20 -11.36
CA ALA A 244 6.53 13.65 -10.03
C ALA A 244 7.86 13.18 -9.42
N VAL A 245 8.74 12.57 -10.22
CA VAL A 245 10.07 12.16 -9.75
C VAL A 245 10.95 13.38 -9.46
N ARG A 246 10.96 14.40 -10.32
CA ARG A 246 11.73 15.63 -10.11
C ARG A 246 11.28 16.43 -8.89
N SER A 247 9.97 16.45 -8.58
CA SER A 247 9.42 17.17 -7.42
C SER A 247 9.62 16.46 -6.08
N LYS A 248 10.27 15.29 -6.07
CA LYS A 248 10.46 14.52 -4.86
C LYS A 248 11.37 15.26 -3.88
N PRO A 249 10.92 15.53 -2.62
CA PRO A 249 11.73 16.27 -1.66
C PRO A 249 12.90 15.44 -1.14
N VAL A 250 13.97 16.09 -0.66
CA VAL A 250 15.09 15.43 0.01
C VAL A 250 14.61 14.70 1.26
N HIS A 251 13.80 15.36 2.08
CA HIS A 251 13.13 14.80 3.27
C HIS A 251 11.63 15.05 3.21
N GLY A 252 10.87 14.09 3.77
CA GLY A 252 9.43 14.28 3.94
C GLY A 252 9.16 15.36 4.99
N ALA A 253 8.28 16.29 4.66
CA ALA A 253 7.81 17.36 5.54
C ALA A 253 6.47 16.96 6.22
N VAL A 254 5.65 17.94 6.54
CA VAL A 254 4.29 17.74 7.02
C VAL A 254 3.35 17.65 5.82
N SER A 255 2.38 16.73 5.85
CA SER A 255 1.25 16.71 4.91
C SER A 255 -0.02 17.05 5.70
N SER A 256 -0.64 18.18 5.37
CA SER A 256 -1.81 18.72 6.08
C SER A 256 -3.13 18.48 5.36
N THR A 257 -3.09 18.11 4.09
CA THR A 257 -4.26 18.06 3.21
C THR A 257 -4.96 16.71 3.15
N LYS A 258 -4.33 15.62 3.63
CA LYS A 258 -4.89 14.26 3.50
C LYS A 258 -4.60 13.38 4.70
N SER A 259 -5.50 12.43 4.95
CA SER A 259 -5.29 11.33 5.90
C SER A 259 -4.56 10.14 5.24
N VAL A 260 -4.02 9.24 6.06
CA VAL A 260 -3.33 8.02 5.59
C VAL A 260 -4.25 7.20 4.68
N GLY A 261 -5.53 7.06 5.04
CA GLY A 261 -6.51 6.31 4.25
C GLY A 261 -6.78 6.88 2.85
N GLN A 262 -6.54 8.18 2.63
CA GLN A 262 -6.74 8.83 1.32
C GLN A 262 -5.56 8.65 0.36
N ILE A 263 -4.39 8.32 0.86
CA ILE A 263 -3.15 8.26 0.07
C ILE A 263 -2.57 6.85 -0.07
N GLY A 264 -3.32 5.85 0.32
CA GLY A 264 -2.95 4.45 0.13
C GLY A 264 -1.73 4.01 0.94
N GLY A 265 -1.75 4.34 2.23
CA GLY A 265 -0.91 3.85 3.33
C GLY A 265 0.56 3.58 3.06
#